data_8bed1d983f5ea2987190753cff737395
#
_entry.id   8bed1d983f5ea2987190753cff737395
#
_cell.length_a   1.000
_cell.length_b   1.000
_cell.length_c   1.000
_cell.angle_alpha   90.00
_cell.angle_beta   90.00
_cell.angle_gamma   90.00
#
_symmetry.space_group_name_H-M   'P 1'
#
loop_
_entity.id
_entity.type
_entity.pdbx_description
1 polymer ?
#
loop_
_entity_poly.entity_id
_entity_poly.type
_entity_poly.pdbx_seq_one_letter_code
_entity_poly.pdbx_strand_id
1 'polypeptide(L)'
;PRVRNATGEPLQETFEMSLLTLFRLLFVAYAEDKELLPYHTSQAYRDHSLKRIAQRLLEEAASVEYGTENFYWNEITQLWKAVDKGNPAWRVPAYNGGLFNGGDDASPAARSLAEVELADRDLVPALRALLLDSTREEVPGPVDFRAHGVREFGTIYEGLLEQELSLAEQDLVLDANDSYVPAGGPRRRGRGNAANAGQEPAVRVGEIYLHDKSGARKASG
;
A
#
# COMPACT_ATOMS: atom_id res chain seq x y z
N PRO A 1 -1.54 -12.62 -10.21
CA PRO A 1 -0.94 -13.64 -11.08
C PRO A 1 0.12 -13.07 -12.05
N ARG A 2 0.02 -11.80 -12.49
CA ARG A 2 0.99 -11.21 -13.44
C ARG A 2 2.31 -10.78 -12.80
N VAL A 3 2.33 -10.58 -11.48
CA VAL A 3 3.50 -10.01 -10.76
C VAL A 3 4.52 -11.08 -10.38
N ARG A 4 4.13 -12.34 -10.22
CA ARG A 4 5.03 -13.44 -9.76
C ARG A 4 6.22 -13.74 -10.67
N ASN A 5 6.19 -13.28 -11.93
CA ASN A 5 7.29 -13.46 -12.89
C ASN A 5 7.78 -12.13 -13.48
N ALA A 6 7.40 -11.00 -12.86
CA ALA A 6 7.82 -9.69 -13.32
C ALA A 6 9.22 -9.37 -12.79
N THR A 7 10.14 -9.02 -13.67
CA THR A 7 11.47 -8.52 -13.34
C THR A 7 11.74 -7.23 -14.11
N GLY A 8 12.53 -6.33 -13.54
CA GLY A 8 12.90 -5.08 -14.20
C GLY A 8 11.75 -4.08 -14.32
N GLU A 9 11.53 -3.52 -15.52
CA GLU A 9 10.55 -2.43 -15.75
C GLU A 9 9.12 -2.75 -15.25
N PRO A 10 8.53 -3.96 -15.49
CA PRO A 10 7.21 -4.26 -14.97
C PRO A 10 7.11 -4.27 -13.43
N LEU A 11 8.19 -4.62 -12.73
CA LEU A 11 8.22 -4.60 -11.28
C LEU A 11 8.30 -3.17 -10.74
N GLN A 12 9.09 -2.33 -11.39
CA GLN A 12 9.19 -0.90 -11.07
C GLN A 12 7.83 -0.19 -11.29
N GLU A 13 7.17 -0.45 -12.43
CA GLU A 13 5.85 0.10 -12.72
C GLU A 13 4.81 -0.36 -11.67
N THR A 14 4.85 -1.63 -11.27
CA THR A 14 3.99 -2.16 -10.20
C THR A 14 4.24 -1.44 -8.87
N PHE A 15 5.50 -1.15 -8.55
CA PHE A 15 5.85 -0.40 -7.36
C PHE A 15 5.30 1.03 -7.40
N GLU A 16 5.46 1.72 -8.53
CA GLU A 16 4.94 3.08 -8.72
C GLU A 16 3.41 3.13 -8.62
N MET A 17 2.70 2.16 -9.22
CA MET A 17 1.24 2.02 -9.07
C MET A 17 0.83 1.78 -7.62
N SER A 18 1.59 0.98 -6.88
CA SER A 18 1.33 0.70 -5.46
C SER A 18 1.52 1.95 -4.60
N LEU A 19 2.59 2.71 -4.84
CA LEU A 19 2.82 3.99 -4.19
C LEU A 19 1.70 4.99 -4.48
N LEU A 20 1.31 5.10 -5.74
CA LEU A 20 0.24 6.00 -6.16
C LEU A 20 -1.10 5.63 -5.47
N THR A 21 -1.41 4.34 -5.39
CA THR A 21 -2.57 3.82 -4.66
C THR A 21 -2.53 4.22 -3.20
N LEU A 22 -1.40 3.98 -2.53
CA LEU A 22 -1.20 4.32 -1.13
C LEU A 22 -1.37 5.82 -0.88
N PHE A 23 -0.74 6.68 -1.71
CA PHE A 23 -0.85 8.14 -1.52
C PHE A 23 -2.24 8.67 -1.80
N ARG A 24 -2.98 8.12 -2.76
CA ARG A 24 -4.39 8.45 -2.99
C ARG A 24 -5.24 8.12 -1.78
N LEU A 25 -5.04 6.94 -1.17
CA LEU A 25 -5.74 6.53 0.04
C LEU A 25 -5.40 7.43 1.24
N LEU A 26 -4.12 7.69 1.47
CA LEU A 26 -3.64 8.58 2.54
C LEU A 26 -4.18 10.00 2.39
N PHE A 27 -4.19 10.54 1.16
CA PHE A 27 -4.76 11.86 0.90
C PHE A 27 -6.24 11.90 1.26
N VAL A 28 -7.02 10.92 0.81
CA VAL A 28 -8.47 10.89 1.10
C VAL A 28 -8.71 10.75 2.60
N ALA A 29 -8.00 9.84 3.28
CA ALA A 29 -8.11 9.66 4.72
C ALA A 29 -7.83 10.96 5.49
N TYR A 30 -6.74 11.63 5.14
CA TYR A 30 -6.39 12.93 5.71
C TYR A 30 -7.43 14.00 5.40
N ALA A 31 -7.89 14.08 4.13
CA ALA A 31 -8.87 15.09 3.71
C ALA A 31 -10.24 14.91 4.40
N GLU A 32 -10.66 13.66 4.65
CA GLU A 32 -11.84 13.35 5.44
C GLU A 32 -11.68 13.78 6.90
N ASP A 33 -10.51 13.50 7.50
CA ASP A 33 -10.25 13.83 8.89
C ASP A 33 -10.06 15.33 9.13
N LYS A 34 -9.54 16.06 8.13
CA LYS A 34 -9.41 17.53 8.17
C LYS A 34 -10.66 18.27 7.68
N GLU A 35 -11.76 17.54 7.43
CA GLU A 35 -13.03 18.12 6.96
C GLU A 35 -12.90 18.89 5.62
N LEU A 36 -11.88 18.54 4.83
CA LEU A 36 -11.72 19.06 3.47
C LEU A 36 -12.71 18.40 2.48
N LEU A 37 -13.17 17.21 2.80
CA LEU A 37 -14.22 16.50 2.10
C LEU A 37 -15.53 16.54 2.91
N PRO A 38 -16.71 16.51 2.27
CA PRO A 38 -17.98 16.83 2.92
C PRO A 38 -18.55 15.69 3.76
N TYR A 39 -17.72 15.02 4.57
CA TYR A 39 -18.11 13.87 5.39
C TYR A 39 -19.26 14.21 6.36
N HIS A 40 -19.20 15.37 7.02
CA HIS A 40 -20.23 15.78 7.99
C HIS A 40 -21.44 16.45 7.36
N THR A 41 -21.33 16.97 6.14
CA THR A 41 -22.36 17.79 5.49
C THR A 41 -23.10 17.10 4.35
N SER A 42 -22.62 15.96 3.86
CA SER A 42 -23.22 15.20 2.78
C SER A 42 -23.39 13.73 3.16
N GLN A 43 -24.65 13.28 3.27
CA GLN A 43 -24.94 11.86 3.50
C GLN A 43 -24.46 11.02 2.30
N ALA A 44 -24.72 11.51 1.07
CA ALA A 44 -24.32 10.82 -0.16
C ALA A 44 -22.79 10.62 -0.25
N TYR A 45 -21.99 11.60 0.21
CA TYR A 45 -20.53 11.40 0.34
C TYR A 45 -20.19 10.37 1.41
N ARG A 46 -20.80 10.50 2.59
CA ARG A 46 -20.54 9.62 3.75
C ARG A 46 -20.70 8.15 3.41
N ASP A 47 -21.73 7.82 2.63
CA ASP A 47 -22.05 6.45 2.23
C ASP A 47 -20.96 5.82 1.35
N HIS A 48 -20.13 6.66 0.69
CA HIS A 48 -19.02 6.25 -0.18
C HIS A 48 -17.64 6.64 0.36
N SER A 49 -17.57 7.16 1.58
CA SER A 49 -16.32 7.66 2.19
C SER A 49 -15.36 6.53 2.56
N LEU A 50 -14.08 6.86 2.66
CA LEU A 50 -13.07 5.92 3.13
C LEU A 50 -13.32 5.51 4.59
N LYS A 51 -13.84 6.43 5.42
CA LYS A 51 -14.31 6.12 6.79
C LYS A 51 -15.43 5.09 6.81
N ARG A 52 -16.34 5.11 5.84
CA ARG A 52 -17.40 4.08 5.73
C ARG A 52 -16.82 2.74 5.33
N ILE A 53 -15.82 2.72 4.47
CA ILE A 53 -15.08 1.51 4.13
C ILE A 53 -14.39 0.95 5.39
N ALA A 54 -13.67 1.77 6.14
CA ALA A 54 -13.01 1.37 7.39
C ALA A 54 -14.01 0.80 8.41
N GLN A 55 -15.16 1.45 8.57
CA GLN A 55 -16.22 0.97 9.47
C GLN A 55 -16.78 -0.39 9.04
N ARG A 56 -17.03 -0.59 7.74
CA ARG A 56 -17.49 -1.88 7.20
C ARG A 56 -16.46 -2.98 7.48
N LEU A 57 -15.18 -2.71 7.24
CA LEU A 57 -14.10 -3.65 7.52
C LEU A 57 -13.98 -4.01 9.01
N LEU A 58 -14.36 -3.10 9.92
CA LEU A 58 -14.44 -3.37 11.36
C LEU A 58 -15.64 -4.26 11.71
N GLU A 59 -16.78 -4.02 11.08
CA GLU A 59 -18.03 -4.77 11.30
C GLU A 59 -17.93 -6.20 10.76
N GLU A 60 -17.10 -6.43 9.75
CA GLU A 60 -16.85 -7.75 9.17
C GLU A 60 -15.94 -8.59 10.07
N ALA A 61 -16.33 -9.83 10.30
CA ALA A 61 -15.53 -10.76 11.11
C ALA A 61 -14.12 -10.94 10.48
N ALA A 62 -13.12 -11.11 11.34
CA ALA A 62 -11.74 -11.35 10.88
C ALA A 62 -11.59 -12.66 10.07
N SER A 63 -12.56 -13.58 10.19
CA SER A 63 -12.62 -14.85 9.48
C SER A 63 -13.29 -14.78 8.11
N VAL A 64 -13.73 -13.58 7.65
CA VAL A 64 -14.32 -13.44 6.31
C VAL A 64 -13.26 -13.70 5.26
N GLU A 65 -13.51 -14.67 4.40
CA GLU A 65 -12.69 -14.93 3.22
C GLU A 65 -13.22 -14.11 2.04
N TYR A 66 -12.36 -13.29 1.46
CA TYR A 66 -12.67 -12.51 0.29
C TYR A 66 -12.30 -13.27 -0.98
N GLY A 67 -13.13 -13.16 -2.00
CA GLY A 67 -12.95 -13.82 -3.28
C GLY A 67 -12.26 -12.93 -4.33
N THR A 68 -12.65 -13.19 -5.57
CA THR A 68 -12.14 -12.48 -6.76
C THR A 68 -12.97 -11.26 -7.14
N GLU A 69 -14.00 -10.95 -6.36
CA GLU A 69 -14.79 -9.72 -6.50
C GLU A 69 -13.87 -8.51 -6.36
N ASN A 70 -14.26 -7.40 -6.95
CA ASN A 70 -13.53 -6.13 -6.91
C ASN A 70 -14.38 -5.00 -6.29
N PHE A 71 -15.19 -5.36 -5.30
CA PHE A 71 -16.15 -4.43 -4.69
C PHE A 71 -15.44 -3.21 -4.06
N TYR A 72 -14.44 -3.44 -3.21
CA TYR A 72 -13.70 -2.37 -2.55
C TYR A 72 -12.87 -1.54 -3.53
N TRP A 73 -12.30 -2.18 -4.57
CA TRP A 73 -11.59 -1.47 -5.60
C TRP A 73 -12.49 -0.49 -6.36
N ASN A 74 -13.70 -0.93 -6.70
CA ASN A 74 -14.68 -0.09 -7.38
C ASN A 74 -15.13 1.09 -6.51
N GLU A 75 -15.38 0.89 -5.21
CA GLU A 75 -15.73 1.98 -4.31
C GLU A 75 -14.60 3.02 -4.21
N ILE A 76 -13.36 2.57 -4.04
CA ILE A 76 -12.19 3.45 -3.94
C ILE A 76 -11.96 4.24 -5.23
N THR A 77 -12.05 3.59 -6.38
CA THR A 77 -11.84 4.27 -7.68
C THR A 77 -12.95 5.27 -7.99
N GLN A 78 -14.19 5.00 -7.60
CA GLN A 78 -15.27 5.99 -7.69
C GLN A 78 -15.02 7.20 -6.78
N LEU A 79 -14.53 6.97 -5.56
CA LEU A 79 -14.17 8.03 -4.63
C LEU A 79 -13.03 8.89 -5.18
N TRP A 80 -11.97 8.29 -5.74
CA TRP A 80 -10.89 9.01 -6.40
C TRP A 80 -11.36 9.84 -7.58
N LYS A 81 -12.25 9.28 -8.40
CA LYS A 81 -12.87 10.01 -9.52
C LYS A 81 -13.69 11.20 -9.04
N ALA A 82 -14.42 11.05 -7.94
CA ALA A 82 -15.18 12.14 -7.34
C ALA A 82 -14.27 13.26 -6.81
N VAL A 83 -13.11 12.91 -6.22
CA VAL A 83 -12.11 13.89 -5.77
C VAL A 83 -11.46 14.58 -6.97
N ASP A 84 -11.09 13.86 -8.03
CA ASP A 84 -10.43 14.43 -9.20
C ASP A 84 -11.37 15.38 -9.98
N LYS A 85 -12.53 14.87 -10.42
CA LYS A 85 -13.43 15.58 -11.33
C LYS A 85 -14.53 16.35 -10.62
N GLY A 86 -14.68 16.17 -9.32
CA GLY A 86 -15.84 16.63 -8.57
C GLY A 86 -17.05 15.71 -8.74
N ASN A 87 -17.94 15.77 -7.75
CA ASN A 87 -19.22 15.06 -7.77
C ASN A 87 -20.28 15.95 -7.11
N PRO A 88 -21.11 16.66 -7.88
CA PRO A 88 -22.14 17.55 -7.34
C PRO A 88 -23.18 16.82 -6.46
N ALA A 89 -23.51 15.56 -6.80
CA ALA A 89 -24.46 14.76 -6.02
C ALA A 89 -23.91 14.44 -4.61
N TRP A 90 -22.59 14.28 -4.50
CA TRP A 90 -21.88 14.07 -3.23
C TRP A 90 -21.43 15.38 -2.58
N ARG A 91 -21.62 16.51 -3.25
CA ARG A 91 -21.10 17.84 -2.85
C ARG A 91 -19.57 17.90 -2.79
N VAL A 92 -18.90 17.10 -3.59
CA VAL A 92 -17.43 17.12 -3.71
C VAL A 92 -17.03 18.09 -4.81
N PRO A 93 -16.25 19.14 -4.51
CA PRO A 93 -15.69 20.00 -5.57
C PRO A 93 -14.61 19.25 -6.33
N ALA A 94 -14.33 19.66 -7.57
CA ALA A 94 -13.17 19.13 -8.30
C ALA A 94 -11.87 19.69 -7.72
N TYR A 95 -11.00 18.80 -7.26
CA TYR A 95 -9.67 19.20 -6.76
C TYR A 95 -8.64 19.32 -7.89
N ASN A 96 -8.84 18.63 -9.02
CA ASN A 96 -7.98 18.67 -10.22
C ASN A 96 -6.47 18.54 -9.89
N GLY A 97 -6.13 17.79 -8.86
CA GLY A 97 -4.75 17.58 -8.45
C GLY A 97 -4.07 16.48 -9.27
N GLY A 98 -2.79 16.65 -9.61
CA GLY A 98 -2.03 15.66 -10.38
C GLY A 98 -2.02 14.25 -9.77
N LEU A 99 -2.20 14.13 -8.45
CA LEU A 99 -2.26 12.84 -7.75
C LEU A 99 -3.38 11.92 -8.26
N PHE A 100 -4.55 12.46 -8.57
CA PHE A 100 -5.72 11.67 -9.00
C PHE A 100 -5.88 11.62 -10.52
N ASN A 101 -5.09 12.39 -11.26
CA ASN A 101 -5.17 12.40 -12.72
C ASN A 101 -4.82 11.00 -13.29
N GLY A 102 -5.70 10.49 -14.13
CA GLY A 102 -5.51 9.23 -14.88
C GLY A 102 -5.68 9.43 -16.39
N GLY A 103 -5.70 10.70 -16.87
CA GLY A 103 -5.85 11.04 -18.27
C GLY A 103 -4.55 10.89 -19.09
N ASP A 104 -4.58 11.35 -20.34
CA ASP A 104 -3.49 11.19 -21.31
C ASP A 104 -2.18 11.87 -20.88
N ASP A 105 -2.30 12.95 -20.11
CA ASP A 105 -1.17 13.73 -19.55
C ASP A 105 -0.71 13.22 -18.17
N ALA A 106 -1.30 12.14 -17.68
CA ALA A 106 -0.88 11.49 -16.43
C ALA A 106 0.44 10.73 -16.58
N SER A 107 1.06 10.40 -15.46
CA SER A 107 2.26 9.54 -15.44
C SER A 107 1.95 8.14 -16.03
N PRO A 108 2.94 7.43 -16.56
CA PRO A 108 2.75 6.05 -17.03
C PRO A 108 2.07 5.16 -15.98
N ALA A 109 2.55 5.18 -14.75
CA ALA A 109 1.97 4.41 -13.65
C ALA A 109 0.51 4.79 -13.35
N ALA A 110 0.14 6.08 -13.49
CA ALA A 110 -1.24 6.51 -13.28
C ALA A 110 -2.18 6.03 -14.39
N ARG A 111 -1.72 5.99 -15.65
CA ARG A 111 -2.48 5.42 -16.77
C ARG A 111 -2.65 3.92 -16.60
N SER A 112 -1.57 3.21 -16.30
CA SER A 112 -1.63 1.76 -16.04
C SER A 112 -2.53 1.41 -14.86
N LEU A 113 -2.50 2.22 -13.79
CA LEU A 113 -3.37 2.05 -12.62
C LEU A 113 -4.85 2.20 -12.97
N ALA A 114 -5.19 3.05 -13.95
CA ALA A 114 -6.58 3.21 -14.38
C ALA A 114 -7.17 1.97 -15.07
N GLU A 115 -6.31 1.06 -15.54
CA GLU A 115 -6.70 -0.22 -16.18
C GLU A 115 -6.64 -1.41 -15.20
N VAL A 116 -6.18 -1.18 -13.97
CA VAL A 116 -6.06 -2.25 -12.95
C VAL A 116 -7.39 -2.50 -12.28
N GLU A 117 -7.71 -3.77 -12.08
CA GLU A 117 -8.77 -4.24 -11.18
C GLU A 117 -8.13 -5.13 -10.11
N LEU A 118 -8.30 -4.74 -8.84
CA LEU A 118 -7.82 -5.53 -7.70
C LEU A 118 -8.97 -6.34 -7.10
N ALA A 119 -8.72 -7.63 -6.92
CA ALA A 119 -9.64 -8.50 -6.21
C ALA A 119 -9.65 -8.17 -4.70
N ASP A 120 -10.81 -8.31 -4.08
CA ASP A 120 -10.98 -8.00 -2.66
C ASP A 120 -10.06 -8.85 -1.76
N ARG A 121 -9.80 -10.11 -2.12
CA ARG A 121 -8.84 -10.98 -1.41
C ARG A 121 -7.42 -10.40 -1.36
N ASP A 122 -7.03 -9.62 -2.38
CA ASP A 122 -5.69 -9.05 -2.49
C ASP A 122 -5.64 -7.61 -1.89
N LEU A 123 -6.75 -6.86 -2.00
CA LEU A 123 -6.84 -5.47 -1.58
C LEU A 123 -7.23 -5.32 -0.10
N VAL A 124 -8.19 -6.11 0.39
CA VAL A 124 -8.73 -5.94 1.75
C VAL A 124 -7.68 -6.09 2.86
N PRO A 125 -6.73 -7.03 2.80
CA PRO A 125 -5.66 -7.10 3.80
C PRO A 125 -4.86 -5.79 3.90
N ALA A 126 -4.56 -5.15 2.76
CA ALA A 126 -3.85 -3.86 2.73
C ALA A 126 -4.73 -2.72 3.28
N LEU A 127 -6.03 -2.70 2.95
CA LEU A 127 -6.95 -1.70 3.51
C LEU A 127 -7.10 -1.84 5.02
N ARG A 128 -7.21 -3.06 5.54
CA ARG A 128 -7.25 -3.30 6.99
C ARG A 128 -5.97 -2.80 7.67
N ALA A 129 -4.80 -3.11 7.11
CA ALA A 129 -3.52 -2.66 7.63
C ALA A 129 -3.36 -1.13 7.62
N LEU A 130 -3.95 -0.45 6.62
CA LEU A 130 -3.87 1.01 6.49
C LEU A 130 -4.90 1.74 7.36
N LEU A 131 -6.13 1.25 7.39
CA LEU A 131 -7.28 1.99 7.92
C LEU A 131 -7.65 1.61 9.35
N LEU A 132 -7.19 0.45 9.85
CA LEU A 132 -7.56 -0.05 11.16
C LEU A 132 -6.34 -0.11 12.08
N ASP A 133 -6.49 0.46 13.27
CA ASP A 133 -5.50 0.37 14.32
C ASP A 133 -5.66 -0.94 15.09
N SER A 134 -4.76 -1.88 14.83
CA SER A 134 -4.69 -3.17 15.51
C SER A 134 -3.87 -3.16 16.81
N THR A 135 -3.24 -2.02 17.14
CA THR A 135 -2.39 -1.89 18.34
C THR A 135 -3.20 -1.63 19.61
N ARG A 136 -4.49 -1.29 19.48
CA ARG A 136 -5.39 -1.12 20.61
C ARG A 136 -5.75 -2.49 21.17
N GLU A 137 -5.30 -2.75 22.39
CA GLU A 137 -5.45 -4.05 23.06
C GLU A 137 -6.92 -4.48 23.29
N GLU A 138 -7.88 -3.55 23.32
CA GLU A 138 -9.26 -3.88 23.69
C GLU A 138 -10.23 -3.93 22.50
N VAL A 139 -10.17 -3.01 21.55
CA VAL A 139 -11.05 -3.01 20.37
C VAL A 139 -10.34 -2.34 19.20
N PRO A 140 -10.14 -3.02 18.05
CA PRO A 140 -9.67 -2.40 16.83
C PRO A 140 -10.58 -1.21 16.45
N GLY A 141 -10.00 -0.10 16.01
CA GLY A 141 -10.74 1.08 15.60
C GLY A 141 -10.16 1.67 14.31
N PRO A 142 -10.86 2.64 13.69
CA PRO A 142 -10.29 3.37 12.58
C PRO A 142 -9.04 4.13 13.02
N VAL A 143 -8.04 4.21 12.12
CA VAL A 143 -6.86 5.07 12.31
C VAL A 143 -7.30 6.53 12.29
N ASP A 144 -6.77 7.34 13.19
CA ASP A 144 -6.99 8.80 13.22
C ASP A 144 -5.85 9.51 12.47
N PHE A 145 -6.12 10.00 11.27
CA PHE A 145 -5.15 10.72 10.44
C PHE A 145 -5.04 12.21 10.79
N ARG A 146 -5.85 12.74 11.71
CA ARG A 146 -5.79 14.16 12.14
C ARG A 146 -4.47 14.53 12.80
N ALA A 147 -3.86 13.58 13.50
CA ALA A 147 -2.58 13.77 14.16
C ALA A 147 -1.42 13.94 13.17
N HIS A 148 -1.58 13.47 11.93
CA HIS A 148 -0.56 13.55 10.90
C HIS A 148 -0.67 14.87 10.15
N GLY A 149 0.46 15.58 10.01
CA GLY A 149 0.56 16.78 9.19
C GLY A 149 1.17 16.51 7.81
N VAL A 150 1.24 17.53 6.99
CA VAL A 150 1.87 17.46 5.67
C VAL A 150 3.34 17.01 5.76
N ARG A 151 4.02 17.37 6.87
CA ARG A 151 5.42 16.98 7.11
C ARG A 151 5.56 15.47 7.30
N GLU A 152 4.69 14.86 8.08
CA GLU A 152 4.71 13.41 8.32
C GLU A 152 4.44 12.63 7.03
N PHE A 153 3.48 13.09 6.22
CA PHE A 153 3.25 12.53 4.89
C PHE A 153 4.46 12.71 3.96
N GLY A 154 5.15 13.84 4.02
CA GLY A 154 6.41 14.07 3.31
C GLY A 154 7.48 13.05 3.70
N THR A 155 7.65 12.81 5.00
CA THR A 155 8.62 11.82 5.51
C THR A 155 8.28 10.39 5.06
N ILE A 156 6.98 10.01 5.08
CA ILE A 156 6.53 8.72 4.56
C ILE A 156 6.84 8.60 3.07
N TYR A 157 6.56 9.66 2.30
CA TYR A 157 6.84 9.70 0.87
C TYR A 157 8.33 9.52 0.57
N GLU A 158 9.20 10.31 1.22
CA GLU A 158 10.65 10.22 1.05
C GLU A 158 11.17 8.83 1.42
N GLY A 159 10.74 8.27 2.56
CA GLY A 159 11.14 6.93 2.99
C GLY A 159 10.72 5.85 1.99
N LEU A 160 9.53 5.96 1.39
CA LEU A 160 9.06 4.99 0.40
C LEU A 160 9.76 5.14 -0.95
N LEU A 161 10.20 6.35 -1.33
CA LEU A 161 10.99 6.55 -2.55
C LEU A 161 12.40 5.94 -2.47
N GLU A 162 12.92 5.72 -1.26
CA GLU A 162 14.19 5.02 -1.03
C GLU A 162 14.07 3.51 -1.11
N GLN A 163 12.84 2.99 -1.19
CA GLN A 163 12.56 1.56 -1.33
C GLN A 163 12.46 1.13 -2.79
N GLU A 164 12.65 -0.16 -3.03
CA GLU A 164 12.40 -0.80 -4.30
C GLU A 164 11.89 -2.23 -4.11
N LEU A 165 11.18 -2.74 -5.13
CA LEU A 165 10.77 -4.14 -5.19
C LEU A 165 11.82 -4.96 -5.94
N SER A 166 12.16 -6.12 -5.39
CA SER A 166 12.99 -7.13 -6.06
C SER A 166 12.37 -8.51 -5.98
N LEU A 167 12.73 -9.34 -6.95
CA LEU A 167 12.40 -10.76 -6.94
C LEU A 167 13.53 -11.51 -6.21
N ALA A 168 13.19 -12.32 -5.22
CA ALA A 168 14.18 -13.11 -4.49
C ALA A 168 14.74 -14.22 -5.38
N GLU A 169 16.02 -14.19 -5.68
CA GLU A 169 16.74 -15.22 -6.45
C GLU A 169 17.08 -16.45 -5.59
N GLN A 170 17.02 -16.30 -4.28
CA GLN A 170 17.26 -17.33 -3.26
C GLN A 170 16.45 -17.02 -2.01
N ASP A 171 16.34 -17.98 -1.10
CA ASP A 171 15.70 -17.75 0.20
C ASP A 171 16.45 -16.69 0.99
N LEU A 172 15.73 -15.71 1.55
CA LEU A 172 16.28 -14.61 2.31
C LEU A 172 15.78 -14.66 3.77
N VAL A 173 16.65 -14.27 4.70
CA VAL A 173 16.33 -14.06 6.11
C VAL A 173 16.66 -12.63 6.50
N LEU A 174 16.07 -12.13 7.57
CA LEU A 174 16.43 -10.82 8.14
C LEU A 174 17.65 -10.97 9.05
N ASP A 175 18.63 -10.09 8.86
CA ASP A 175 19.76 -9.96 9.78
C ASP A 175 19.38 -9.09 11.00
N ALA A 176 20.34 -8.88 11.91
CA ALA A 176 20.15 -8.09 13.12
C ALA A 176 19.84 -6.59 12.86
N ASN A 177 19.96 -6.12 11.61
CA ASN A 177 19.67 -4.76 11.19
C ASN A 177 18.41 -4.71 10.30
N ASP A 178 17.56 -5.73 10.36
CA ASP A 178 16.35 -5.87 9.52
C ASP A 178 16.66 -5.81 8.01
N SER A 179 17.88 -6.18 7.60
CA SER A 179 18.26 -6.24 6.18
C SER A 179 18.13 -7.67 5.66
N TYR A 180 17.62 -7.80 4.43
CA TYR A 180 17.54 -9.12 3.78
C TYR A 180 18.91 -9.62 3.37
N VAL A 181 19.25 -10.83 3.82
CA VAL A 181 20.49 -11.53 3.49
C VAL A 181 20.18 -12.99 3.09
N PRO A 182 21.03 -13.62 2.25
CA PRO A 182 20.84 -15.02 1.86
C PRO A 182 20.73 -15.97 3.06
N ALA A 183 19.74 -16.84 3.08
CA ALA A 183 19.48 -17.81 4.14
C ALA A 183 20.61 -18.85 4.30
N GLY A 184 21.46 -19.01 3.29
CA GLY A 184 22.57 -19.98 3.26
C GLY A 184 23.94 -19.36 2.97
N GLY A 185 24.18 -18.10 3.34
CA GLY A 185 25.40 -17.37 3.00
C GLY A 185 26.70 -18.16 3.26
N PRO A 186 27.71 -18.05 2.37
CA PRO A 186 28.91 -18.85 2.45
C PRO A 186 29.60 -18.66 3.79
N ARG A 187 29.99 -19.79 4.43
CA ARG A 187 30.82 -19.78 5.62
C ARG A 187 32.16 -19.08 5.31
N ARG A 188 32.21 -17.75 5.49
CA ARG A 188 33.50 -17.07 5.54
C ARG A 188 34.27 -17.67 6.69
N ARG A 189 35.39 -18.33 6.36
CA ARG A 189 36.39 -18.80 7.35
C ARG A 189 36.83 -17.58 8.14
N GLY A 190 36.39 -17.48 9.38
CA GLY A 190 36.86 -16.47 10.30
C GLY A 190 35.74 -15.65 10.92
N ARG A 191 35.32 -16.03 12.13
CA ARG A 191 34.44 -15.31 13.07
C ARG A 191 33.00 -15.07 12.64
N GLY A 192 32.11 -15.93 13.12
CA GLY A 192 30.80 -15.61 13.61
C GLY A 192 29.78 -15.17 12.56
N ASN A 193 28.98 -16.01 12.11
CA ASN A 193 27.52 -15.94 12.26
C ASN A 193 26.93 -17.30 11.86
N ALA A 194 26.98 -18.23 12.79
CA ALA A 194 26.10 -19.42 12.74
C ALA A 194 24.65 -19.04 13.14
N ALA A 195 24.33 -17.74 13.22
CA ALA A 195 23.04 -17.25 13.73
C ALA A 195 21.86 -17.52 12.78
N ASN A 196 22.12 -17.71 11.48
CA ASN A 196 21.06 -17.83 10.49
C ASN A 196 20.84 -19.26 9.99
N ALA A 197 21.62 -20.22 10.43
CA ALA A 197 21.43 -21.63 10.06
C ALA A 197 20.26 -22.22 10.84
N GLY A 198 19.11 -22.34 10.20
CA GLY A 198 17.86 -22.86 10.80
C GLY A 198 16.77 -21.81 11.00
N GLN A 199 16.98 -20.57 10.61
CA GLN A 199 15.93 -19.56 10.55
C GLN A 199 15.01 -19.86 9.36
N GLU A 200 13.69 -19.81 9.60
CA GLU A 200 12.71 -19.91 8.53
C GLU A 200 12.88 -18.69 7.58
N PRO A 201 12.89 -18.91 6.26
CA PRO A 201 13.04 -17.80 5.32
C PRO A 201 11.96 -16.75 5.51
N ALA A 202 12.34 -15.48 5.64
CA ALA A 202 11.43 -14.35 5.65
C ALA A 202 10.87 -14.08 4.24
N VAL A 203 11.66 -14.40 3.20
CA VAL A 203 11.26 -14.35 1.78
C VAL A 203 11.81 -15.59 1.09
N ARG A 204 10.97 -16.29 0.34
CA ARG A 204 11.36 -17.48 -0.41
C ARG A 204 11.79 -17.12 -1.82
N VAL A 205 12.61 -17.98 -2.42
CA VAL A 205 12.98 -17.86 -3.84
C VAL A 205 11.72 -17.68 -4.71
N GLY A 206 11.75 -16.70 -5.61
CA GLY A 206 10.63 -16.37 -6.49
C GLY A 206 9.54 -15.49 -5.86
N GLU A 207 9.70 -15.06 -4.62
CA GLU A 207 8.81 -14.08 -3.99
C GLU A 207 9.33 -12.66 -4.19
N ILE A 208 8.40 -11.70 -4.26
CA ILE A 208 8.71 -10.27 -4.36
C ILE A 208 8.84 -9.72 -2.94
N TYR A 209 9.84 -8.91 -2.72
CA TYR A 209 10.08 -8.26 -1.43
C TYR A 209 10.47 -6.79 -1.62
N LEU A 210 10.13 -5.99 -0.60
CA LEU A 210 10.44 -4.57 -0.53
C LEU A 210 11.72 -4.39 0.30
N HIS A 211 12.66 -3.60 -0.20
CA HIS A 211 13.92 -3.32 0.48
C HIS A 211 14.47 -1.94 0.13
N ASP A 212 15.44 -1.45 0.90
CA ASP A 212 16.13 -0.20 0.58
C ASP A 212 16.96 -0.36 -0.70
N LYS A 213 16.96 0.67 -1.56
CA LYS A 213 17.76 0.71 -2.80
C LYS A 213 19.25 0.43 -2.56
N SER A 214 19.77 0.77 -1.38
CA SER A 214 21.16 0.46 -0.96
C SER A 214 21.37 -1.01 -0.58
N GLY A 215 20.31 -1.75 -0.29
CA GLY A 215 20.34 -3.15 0.16
C GLY A 215 20.53 -4.16 -0.95
N ALA A 216 20.13 -3.85 -2.19
CA ALA A 216 20.22 -4.75 -3.34
C ALA A 216 21.65 -5.26 -3.61
N ARG A 217 22.67 -4.40 -3.39
CA ARG A 217 24.09 -4.78 -3.55
C ARG A 217 24.59 -5.79 -2.51
N LYS A 218 23.89 -5.94 -1.37
CA LYS A 218 24.28 -6.89 -0.32
C LYS A 218 23.61 -8.25 -0.51
N ALA A 219 22.46 -8.30 -1.15
CA ALA A 219 21.70 -9.53 -1.39
C ALA A 219 22.23 -10.31 -2.62
N SER A 220 22.88 -9.64 -3.58
CA SER A 220 23.40 -10.23 -4.82
C SER A 220 24.90 -10.55 -4.79
N GLY A 221 25.58 -10.26 -3.70
CA GLY A 221 27.03 -10.51 -3.49
C GLY A 221 27.30 -11.78 -2.76
#